data_b6b2db95f394c0f1dd85a33ad59d887e
#
_entry.id   b6b2db95f394c0f1dd85a33ad59d887e
#
_cell.length_a   1.000
_cell.length_b   1.000
_cell.length_c   1.000
_cell.angle_alpha   90.00
_cell.angle_beta   90.00
_cell.angle_gamma   90.00
#
_symmetry.space_group_name_H-M   'P 1'
#
loop_
_entity.id
_entity.type
_entity.pdbx_description
1 polymer ?
#
loop_
_entity_poly.entity_id
_entity_poly.type
_entity_poly.pdbx_seq_one_letter_code
_entity_poly.pdbx_strand_id
1 'polypeptide(L)'
;MVHVSGARGCAELALAFDATGRAGDGELKLTGTTALEPTQGWPTKLKLTGTSVEAVQRADAQVYVSPDLDVDVTLPDVRVSGAVRVPRAMIKVTALPAEAVAPSPDAVVHGVVAPKRAEPLRLATHINLVLGDDVHYNGLNLDTKVTGGLRLDADGNRSPTASGTLTLAGSYNAYGQKLQLERGQLLFNGPLDNPGLDVRATRTVETTVNTAEPIKVGVELTGTLKAPKTRVISTPAMGEADALSYLLLGRPLTNAAGSETATLQTAALSMGLQQALPGMQRIGHTLGLDELSLQTTDTDPGALMAGKYISPKIYIRYSYGLFNRIGGLLLRFKVSDKVSIETRSGDQESMDVIYNVEKD
;
A
#
# COMPACT_ATOMS: atom_id res chain seq x y z
N MET A 1 -6.87 38.98 -7.70
CA MET A 1 -6.43 40.35 -7.63
C MET A 1 -5.36 40.42 -6.56
N VAL A 2 -4.17 40.91 -6.88
CA VAL A 2 -3.06 40.99 -5.92
C VAL A 2 -2.94 42.45 -5.50
N HIS A 3 -3.08 42.75 -4.23
CA HIS A 3 -2.89 44.06 -3.70
C HIS A 3 -1.62 44.11 -2.85
N VAL A 4 -0.68 45.00 -3.18
CA VAL A 4 0.58 45.19 -2.45
C VAL A 4 0.54 46.56 -1.82
N SER A 5 0.63 46.62 -0.48
CA SER A 5 0.75 47.88 0.25
C SER A 5 2.04 47.91 1.07
N GLY A 6 2.81 48.96 0.98
CA GLY A 6 4.00 49.18 1.78
C GLY A 6 3.71 50.16 2.92
N ALA A 7 4.02 49.78 4.16
CA ALA A 7 3.98 50.68 5.32
C ALA A 7 5.39 51.17 5.66
N ARG A 8 5.60 52.49 5.71
CA ARG A 8 6.87 53.11 6.19
C ARG A 8 6.69 53.52 7.64
N GLY A 9 7.25 52.72 8.54
CA GLY A 9 7.48 53.13 9.94
C GLY A 9 8.96 53.00 10.25
N CYS A 10 9.54 53.86 11.05
CA CYS A 10 10.95 53.83 11.41
C CYS A 10 11.29 52.50 12.09
N ALA A 11 11.99 51.59 11.41
CA ALA A 11 12.91 50.53 11.78
C ALA A 11 12.80 49.22 11.00
N GLU A 12 11.65 48.82 10.49
CA GLU A 12 11.56 47.55 9.72
C GLU A 12 10.79 47.79 8.42
N LEU A 13 11.46 47.58 7.30
CA LEU A 13 10.83 47.62 5.98
C LEU A 13 10.07 46.29 5.79
N ALA A 14 8.76 46.32 5.92
CA ALA A 14 7.91 45.12 5.73
C ALA A 14 6.99 45.31 4.53
N LEU A 15 6.85 44.24 3.74
CA LEU A 15 5.92 44.13 2.62
C LEU A 15 4.71 43.32 3.07
N ALA A 16 3.51 43.88 3.01
CA ALA A 16 2.27 43.13 3.22
C ALA A 16 1.63 42.81 1.86
N PHE A 17 1.05 41.65 1.75
CA PHE A 17 0.33 41.20 0.54
C PHE A 17 -0.97 40.48 0.91
N ASP A 18 -1.95 40.63 0.03
CA ASP A 18 -3.25 39.95 0.08
C ASP A 18 -3.55 39.45 -1.34
N ALA A 19 -3.77 38.15 -1.47
CA ALA A 19 -4.09 37.55 -2.74
C ALA A 19 -5.30 36.64 -2.59
N THR A 20 -6.23 36.71 -3.53
CA THR A 20 -7.39 35.85 -3.61
C THR A 20 -7.39 35.12 -4.94
N GLY A 21 -7.75 33.84 -4.90
CA GLY A 21 -7.83 32.98 -6.09
C GLY A 21 -9.04 32.07 -6.02
N ARG A 22 -9.37 31.43 -7.14
CA ARG A 22 -10.39 30.39 -7.23
C ARG A 22 -9.79 29.15 -7.86
N ALA A 23 -10.14 27.99 -7.32
CA ALA A 23 -9.83 26.70 -7.89
C ALA A 23 -11.08 25.80 -7.81
N GLY A 24 -11.63 25.45 -8.98
CA GLY A 24 -12.98 24.90 -9.09
C GLY A 24 -14.02 25.93 -8.59
N ASP A 25 -14.95 25.48 -7.78
CA ASP A 25 -15.95 26.33 -7.11
C ASP A 25 -15.43 26.94 -5.79
N GLY A 26 -14.22 26.60 -5.37
CA GLY A 26 -13.63 27.01 -4.11
C GLY A 26 -12.89 28.35 -4.19
N GLU A 27 -12.86 29.05 -3.05
CA GLU A 27 -12.11 30.29 -2.88
C GLU A 27 -10.89 30.05 -1.99
N LEU A 28 -9.76 30.64 -2.39
CA LEU A 28 -8.49 30.61 -1.67
C LEU A 28 -8.05 32.03 -1.37
N LYS A 29 -7.66 32.28 -0.15
CA LYS A 29 -7.11 33.56 0.29
C LYS A 29 -5.75 33.33 0.92
N LEU A 30 -4.75 34.09 0.44
CA LEU A 30 -3.40 34.14 0.97
C LEU A 30 -3.12 35.57 1.47
N THR A 31 -2.84 35.69 2.75
CA THR A 31 -2.39 36.98 3.34
C THR A 31 -1.03 36.78 3.97
N GLY A 32 -0.23 37.84 4.01
CA GLY A 32 1.07 37.69 4.64
C GLY A 32 1.86 39.00 4.74
N THR A 33 2.97 38.88 5.47
CA THR A 33 3.93 39.94 5.67
C THR A 33 5.35 39.39 5.54
N THR A 34 6.20 40.10 4.87
CA THR A 34 7.65 39.75 4.73
C THR A 34 8.46 40.92 5.25
N ALA A 35 9.36 40.69 6.19
CA ALA A 35 10.39 41.67 6.55
C ALA A 35 11.50 41.66 5.49
N LEU A 36 11.88 42.85 5.02
CA LEU A 36 12.92 42.99 3.99
C LEU A 36 14.32 42.98 4.64
N GLU A 37 14.63 41.92 5.35
CA GLU A 37 15.88 41.68 6.06
C GLU A 37 16.66 40.48 5.51
N PRO A 38 17.53 40.69 4.50
CA PRO A 38 18.27 39.60 3.88
C PRO A 38 19.17 38.83 4.85
N THR A 39 19.70 39.53 5.85
CA THR A 39 20.62 38.95 6.85
C THR A 39 19.92 37.99 7.83
N GLN A 40 18.60 38.10 7.96
CA GLN A 40 17.77 37.24 8.82
C GLN A 40 16.99 36.19 8.03
N GLY A 41 17.30 35.99 6.74
CA GLY A 41 16.66 34.95 5.94
C GLY A 41 15.23 35.26 5.49
N TRP A 42 14.90 36.55 5.32
CA TRP A 42 13.57 37.02 4.83
C TRP A 42 12.42 36.52 5.67
N PRO A 43 12.31 36.93 6.96
CA PRO A 43 11.23 36.47 7.82
C PRO A 43 9.87 36.80 7.19
N THR A 44 9.11 35.72 6.88
CA THR A 44 7.83 35.82 6.18
C THR A 44 6.78 35.03 6.93
N LYS A 45 5.68 35.67 7.22
CA LYS A 45 4.49 35.02 7.80
C LYS A 45 3.37 35.03 6.78
N LEU A 46 2.82 33.86 6.51
CA LEU A 46 1.72 33.67 5.58
C LEU A 46 0.55 33.01 6.29
N LYS A 47 -0.64 33.41 5.92
CA LYS A 47 -1.88 32.75 6.29
C LYS A 47 -2.62 32.35 5.03
N LEU A 48 -2.86 31.03 4.89
CA LEU A 48 -3.60 30.44 3.79
C LEU A 48 -4.94 29.92 4.30
N THR A 49 -6.02 30.49 3.81
CA THR A 49 -7.38 30.04 4.11
C THR A 49 -8.14 29.73 2.83
N GLY A 50 -9.04 28.75 2.89
CA GLY A 50 -9.85 28.42 1.72
C GLY A 50 -11.08 27.61 2.09
N THR A 51 -12.04 27.57 1.17
CA THR A 51 -13.27 26.80 1.33
C THR A 51 -13.51 25.97 0.09
N SER A 52 -13.56 24.65 0.25
CA SER A 52 -13.84 23.67 -0.82
C SER A 52 -12.99 23.88 -2.08
N VAL A 53 -11.73 24.18 -1.89
CA VAL A 53 -10.77 24.40 -2.98
C VAL A 53 -10.45 23.07 -3.64
N GLU A 54 -10.54 23.01 -4.96
CA GLU A 54 -10.20 21.83 -5.74
C GLU A 54 -8.67 21.67 -5.79
N ALA A 55 -8.14 20.80 -4.91
CA ALA A 55 -6.70 20.58 -4.79
C ALA A 55 -6.16 19.57 -5.81
N VAL A 56 -6.99 18.59 -6.20
CA VAL A 56 -6.66 17.57 -7.18
C VAL A 56 -7.86 17.32 -8.09
N GLN A 57 -7.63 17.40 -9.41
CA GLN A 57 -8.62 17.06 -10.43
C GLN A 57 -7.96 16.15 -11.48
N ARG A 58 -8.10 14.85 -11.25
CA ARG A 58 -7.62 13.81 -12.16
C ARG A 58 -8.73 12.78 -12.38
N ALA A 59 -8.62 11.97 -13.40
CA ALA A 59 -9.59 10.91 -13.69
C ALA A 59 -9.69 9.86 -12.58
N ASP A 60 -8.58 9.65 -11.86
CA ASP A 60 -8.42 8.69 -10.77
C ASP A 60 -8.49 9.32 -9.37
N ALA A 61 -8.46 10.66 -9.26
CA ALA A 61 -8.52 11.33 -7.97
C ALA A 61 -9.15 12.73 -8.11
N GLN A 62 -10.15 12.98 -7.29
CA GLN A 62 -10.74 14.32 -7.09
C GLN A 62 -10.72 14.62 -5.59
N VAL A 63 -10.08 15.71 -5.20
CA VAL A 63 -9.93 16.07 -3.79
C VAL A 63 -10.22 17.54 -3.60
N TYR A 64 -11.15 17.84 -2.72
CA TYR A 64 -11.50 19.20 -2.28
C TYR A 64 -11.00 19.40 -0.86
N VAL A 65 -10.37 20.55 -0.63
CA VAL A 65 -9.80 20.89 0.68
C VAL A 65 -10.25 22.26 1.14
N SER A 66 -10.35 22.43 2.44
CA SER A 66 -10.56 23.72 3.11
C SER A 66 -9.39 23.92 4.07
N PRO A 67 -8.30 24.56 3.61
CA PRO A 67 -7.13 24.84 4.44
C PRO A 67 -7.38 26.03 5.37
N ASP A 68 -6.78 25.99 6.55
CA ASP A 68 -6.53 27.07 7.47
C ASP A 68 -5.13 26.89 8.04
N LEU A 69 -4.14 27.41 7.32
CA LEU A 69 -2.72 27.15 7.55
C LEU A 69 -1.98 28.45 7.82
N ASP A 70 -1.12 28.42 8.82
CA ASP A 70 -0.12 29.42 9.12
C ASP A 70 1.25 28.88 8.66
N VAL A 71 1.97 29.71 7.90
CA VAL A 71 3.30 29.36 7.37
C VAL A 71 4.29 30.44 7.81
N ASP A 72 5.27 30.02 8.61
CA ASP A 72 6.40 30.85 9.02
C ASP A 72 7.65 30.42 8.22
N VAL A 73 8.23 31.35 7.50
CA VAL A 73 9.44 31.17 6.71
C VAL A 73 10.54 32.02 7.28
N THR A 74 11.65 31.42 7.64
CA THR A 74 12.91 32.07 7.98
C THR A 74 14.02 31.18 7.42
N LEU A 75 14.40 31.46 6.18
CA LEU A 75 15.31 30.57 5.44
C LEU A 75 16.56 30.23 6.25
N PRO A 76 16.96 28.91 6.33
CA PRO A 76 16.41 27.78 5.58
C PRO A 76 15.20 27.08 6.23
N ASP A 77 14.68 27.57 7.33
CA ASP A 77 13.61 26.94 8.10
C ASP A 77 12.22 27.38 7.61
N VAL A 78 11.34 26.43 7.33
CA VAL A 78 9.94 26.63 6.96
C VAL A 78 9.07 25.83 7.92
N ARG A 79 8.17 26.52 8.61
CA ARG A 79 7.21 25.89 9.53
C ARG A 79 5.80 26.08 9.00
N VAL A 80 5.06 24.97 8.89
CA VAL A 80 3.65 24.97 8.48
C VAL A 80 2.82 24.39 9.60
N SER A 81 1.81 25.12 10.05
CA SER A 81 0.91 24.68 11.12
C SER A 81 -0.53 25.04 10.80
N GLY A 82 -1.48 24.34 11.43
CA GLY A 82 -2.89 24.63 11.28
C GLY A 82 -3.77 23.42 11.03
N ALA A 83 -4.85 23.62 10.27
CA ALA A 83 -5.82 22.57 9.98
C ALA A 83 -6.13 22.51 8.48
N VAL A 84 -6.38 21.28 8.01
CA VAL A 84 -6.92 21.02 6.67
C VAL A 84 -8.15 20.16 6.82
N ARG A 85 -9.29 20.66 6.36
CA ARG A 85 -10.49 19.84 6.22
C ARG A 85 -10.60 19.35 4.80
N VAL A 86 -10.96 18.08 4.62
CA VAL A 86 -11.25 17.46 3.33
C VAL A 86 -12.75 17.17 3.25
N PRO A 87 -13.59 18.12 2.81
CA PRO A 87 -15.04 17.93 2.80
C PRO A 87 -15.47 16.82 1.84
N ARG A 88 -14.78 16.69 0.71
CA ARG A 88 -15.04 15.68 -0.32
C ARG A 88 -13.74 15.18 -0.91
N ALA A 89 -13.67 13.88 -1.12
CA ALA A 89 -12.65 13.27 -1.96
C ALA A 89 -13.20 12.00 -2.62
N MET A 90 -12.80 11.76 -3.86
CA MET A 90 -13.03 10.51 -4.56
C MET A 90 -11.68 10.02 -5.08
N ILE A 91 -11.24 8.87 -4.59
CA ILE A 91 -9.96 8.27 -4.96
C ILE A 91 -10.23 6.90 -5.53
N LYS A 92 -9.82 6.67 -6.79
CA LYS A 92 -9.95 5.40 -7.50
C LYS A 92 -8.57 4.87 -7.86
N VAL A 93 -8.15 3.78 -7.21
CA VAL A 93 -6.86 3.13 -7.49
C VAL A 93 -7.12 1.90 -8.35
N THR A 94 -6.89 2.00 -9.64
CA THR A 94 -7.09 0.89 -10.60
C THR A 94 -5.88 -0.05 -10.69
N ALA A 95 -4.70 0.46 -10.42
CA ALA A 95 -3.47 -0.34 -10.32
C ALA A 95 -2.49 0.34 -9.35
N LEU A 96 -1.70 -0.44 -8.63
CA LEU A 96 -0.55 0.11 -7.92
C LEU A 96 0.43 0.63 -8.97
N PRO A 97 1.01 1.83 -8.80
CA PRO A 97 2.08 2.29 -9.69
C PRO A 97 3.16 1.21 -9.72
N ALA A 98 3.55 0.77 -10.93
CA ALA A 98 4.77 -0.02 -11.06
C ALA A 98 5.88 0.80 -10.40
N GLU A 99 6.64 0.18 -9.49
CA GLU A 99 7.73 0.86 -8.81
C GLU A 99 8.60 1.55 -9.86
N ALA A 100 8.67 2.88 -9.78
CA ALA A 100 9.55 3.64 -10.65
C ALA A 100 10.96 3.16 -10.36
N VAL A 101 11.58 2.51 -11.33
CA VAL A 101 12.96 2.05 -11.21
C VAL A 101 13.80 3.30 -10.98
N ALA A 102 14.35 3.45 -9.78
CA ALA A 102 15.26 4.53 -9.49
C ALA A 102 16.42 4.46 -10.50
N PRO A 103 16.84 5.60 -11.09
CA PRO A 103 18.00 5.61 -11.97
C PRO A 103 19.18 4.95 -11.25
N SER A 104 19.89 4.07 -11.94
CA SER A 104 21.08 3.43 -11.40
C SER A 104 22.02 4.48 -10.80
N PRO A 105 22.56 4.28 -9.58
CA PRO A 105 23.52 5.21 -8.99
C PRO A 105 24.79 5.39 -9.85
N ASP A 106 25.02 4.51 -10.84
CA ASP A 106 26.12 4.59 -11.81
C ASP A 106 25.81 5.45 -13.04
N ALA A 107 24.59 6.01 -13.15
CA ALA A 107 24.25 6.90 -14.26
C ALA A 107 24.92 8.28 -14.07
N VAL A 108 26.12 8.43 -14.56
CA VAL A 108 26.81 9.72 -14.60
C VAL A 108 26.35 10.51 -15.83
N VAL A 109 25.52 11.53 -15.62
CA VAL A 109 25.16 12.48 -16.69
C VAL A 109 26.28 13.44 -16.87
N HIS A 110 27.11 13.26 -17.92
CA HIS A 110 28.14 14.19 -18.29
C HIS A 110 27.55 15.50 -18.84
N GLY A 111 27.96 16.64 -18.29
CA GLY A 111 27.65 17.97 -18.83
C GLY A 111 26.73 18.84 -17.98
N VAL A 112 26.24 18.37 -16.85
CA VAL A 112 25.50 19.22 -15.90
C VAL A 112 26.49 19.75 -14.86
N VAL A 113 26.80 21.04 -14.93
CA VAL A 113 27.50 21.73 -13.83
C VAL A 113 26.59 21.63 -12.64
N ALA A 114 27.00 20.88 -11.61
CA ALA A 114 26.22 20.75 -10.38
C ALA A 114 25.95 22.16 -9.82
N PRO A 115 24.71 22.60 -9.69
CA PRO A 115 24.42 23.87 -9.07
C PRO A 115 24.98 23.85 -7.65
N LYS A 116 25.57 24.97 -7.21
CA LYS A 116 26.00 25.15 -5.82
C LYS A 116 24.87 24.60 -4.94
N ARG A 117 25.17 23.61 -4.13
CA ARG A 117 24.18 23.04 -3.18
C ARG A 117 23.68 24.19 -2.29
N ALA A 118 22.49 24.67 -2.60
CA ALA A 118 21.74 25.48 -1.66
C ALA A 118 21.54 24.63 -0.40
N GLU A 119 21.64 25.24 0.77
CA GLU A 119 21.30 24.55 2.02
C GLU A 119 19.90 23.96 1.89
N PRO A 120 19.70 22.67 2.22
CA PRO A 120 18.39 22.05 2.09
C PRO A 120 17.41 22.77 3.01
N LEU A 121 16.23 23.11 2.47
CA LEU A 121 15.13 23.68 3.25
C LEU A 121 14.74 22.68 4.34
N ARG A 122 14.60 23.17 5.58
CA ARG A 122 14.13 22.42 6.72
C ARG A 122 12.64 22.68 6.88
N LEU A 123 11.81 21.71 6.49
CA LEU A 123 10.36 21.81 6.59
C LEU A 123 9.87 21.15 7.88
N ALA A 124 9.31 21.92 8.78
CA ALA A 124 8.57 21.41 9.94
C ALA A 124 7.06 21.59 9.70
N THR A 125 6.27 20.54 9.90
CA THR A 125 4.81 20.60 9.73
C THR A 125 4.08 20.07 10.95
N HIS A 126 3.01 20.78 11.35
CA HIS A 126 2.06 20.38 12.39
C HIS A 126 0.65 20.63 11.89
N ILE A 127 0.06 19.63 11.24
CA ILE A 127 -1.22 19.79 10.54
C ILE A 127 -2.27 18.86 11.15
N ASN A 128 -3.42 19.42 11.50
CA ASN A 128 -4.61 18.64 11.85
C ASN A 128 -5.44 18.41 10.58
N LEU A 129 -5.50 17.17 10.12
CA LEU A 129 -6.31 16.72 8.99
C LEU A 129 -7.65 16.20 9.51
N VAL A 130 -8.76 16.71 8.97
CA VAL A 130 -10.11 16.23 9.30
C VAL A 130 -10.82 15.84 8.02
N LEU A 131 -11.24 14.58 7.91
CA LEU A 131 -12.04 14.09 6.80
C LEU A 131 -13.52 14.41 7.05
N GLY A 132 -14.17 14.90 6.01
CA GLY A 132 -15.63 15.12 5.99
C GLY A 132 -16.41 13.83 5.71
N ASP A 133 -17.70 14.02 5.45
CA ASP A 133 -18.62 12.90 5.25
C ASP A 133 -18.69 12.36 3.82
N ASP A 134 -18.02 13.01 2.87
CA ASP A 134 -18.06 12.63 1.44
C ASP A 134 -16.66 12.26 0.93
N VAL A 135 -15.95 11.45 1.69
CA VAL A 135 -14.64 10.94 1.32
C VAL A 135 -14.75 9.46 0.98
N HIS A 136 -14.55 9.13 -0.30
CA HIS A 136 -14.69 7.79 -0.84
C HIS A 136 -13.37 7.28 -1.40
N TYR A 137 -13.06 6.02 -1.09
CA TYR A 137 -11.94 5.28 -1.63
C TYR A 137 -12.44 4.01 -2.32
N ASN A 138 -12.06 3.85 -3.58
CA ASN A 138 -12.33 2.65 -4.37
C ASN A 138 -11.02 2.16 -4.98
N GLY A 139 -10.55 1.02 -4.53
CA GLY A 139 -9.28 0.44 -5.00
C GLY A 139 -8.85 -0.75 -4.16
N LEU A 140 -7.95 -1.57 -4.67
CA LEU A 140 -7.45 -2.76 -3.98
C LEU A 140 -8.59 -3.67 -3.47
N ASN A 141 -9.65 -3.80 -4.26
CA ASN A 141 -10.87 -4.53 -3.91
C ASN A 141 -11.68 -3.94 -2.73
N LEU A 142 -11.33 -2.75 -2.25
CA LEU A 142 -12.07 -2.00 -1.25
C LEU A 142 -12.97 -0.96 -1.93
N ASP A 143 -14.19 -0.83 -1.47
CA ASP A 143 -15.13 0.24 -1.81
C ASP A 143 -15.67 0.79 -0.50
N THR A 144 -15.11 1.92 -0.06
CA THR A 144 -15.30 2.42 1.30
C THR A 144 -15.45 3.93 1.37
N LYS A 145 -16.29 4.36 2.28
CA LYS A 145 -16.30 5.71 2.83
C LYS A 145 -15.28 5.79 3.96
N VAL A 146 -14.48 6.86 3.96
CA VAL A 146 -13.43 7.09 4.95
C VAL A 146 -13.78 8.31 5.78
N THR A 147 -13.76 8.19 7.10
CA THR A 147 -14.03 9.30 8.03
C THR A 147 -12.97 9.34 9.13
N GLY A 148 -12.89 10.43 9.85
CA GLY A 148 -11.98 10.59 10.99
C GLY A 148 -11.00 11.73 10.82
N GLY A 149 -9.93 11.72 11.59
CA GLY A 149 -8.92 12.76 11.53
C GLY A 149 -7.57 12.32 12.01
N LEU A 150 -6.56 13.00 11.54
CA LEU A 150 -5.16 12.73 11.84
C LEU A 150 -4.45 14.03 12.21
N ARG A 151 -3.56 13.96 13.19
CA ARG A 151 -2.51 14.95 13.38
C ARG A 151 -1.28 14.45 12.66
N LEU A 152 -0.74 15.29 11.79
CA LEU A 152 0.44 15.02 10.99
C LEU A 152 1.59 15.88 11.50
N ASP A 153 2.69 15.24 11.84
CA ASP A 153 3.91 15.89 12.31
C ASP A 153 5.09 15.44 11.44
N ALA A 154 5.81 16.40 10.89
CA ALA A 154 7.05 16.16 10.17
C ALA A 154 8.10 17.20 10.59
N ASP A 155 9.33 16.77 10.73
CA ASP A 155 10.48 17.58 11.12
C ASP A 155 11.63 17.27 10.14
N GLY A 156 11.74 18.11 9.14
CA GLY A 156 12.75 18.24 8.08
C GLY A 156 13.49 16.99 7.60
N ASN A 157 14.07 16.23 8.51
CA ASN A 157 14.92 15.06 8.21
C ASN A 157 14.35 13.73 8.72
N ARG A 158 13.22 13.74 9.40
CA ARG A 158 12.58 12.51 9.91
C ARG A 158 11.41 12.10 9.04
N SER A 159 11.16 10.80 9.00
CA SER A 159 9.94 10.29 8.38
C SER A 159 8.71 10.91 9.03
N PRO A 160 7.73 11.36 8.26
CA PRO A 160 6.51 11.97 8.81
C PRO A 160 5.77 10.97 9.71
N THR A 161 5.27 11.49 10.82
CA THR A 161 4.47 10.73 11.79
C THR A 161 3.02 11.20 11.77
N ALA A 162 2.13 10.30 12.14
CA ALA A 162 0.73 10.59 12.28
C ALA A 162 0.19 10.04 13.59
N SER A 163 -0.78 10.73 14.17
CA SER A 163 -1.59 10.26 15.29
C SER A 163 -3.07 10.49 15.04
N GLY A 164 -3.90 9.51 15.38
CA GLY A 164 -5.34 9.56 15.16
C GLY A 164 -5.90 8.27 14.60
N THR A 165 -7.17 8.31 14.21
CA THR A 165 -7.89 7.14 13.68
C THR A 165 -8.68 7.53 12.44
N LEU A 166 -8.57 6.72 11.40
CA LEU A 166 -9.47 6.74 10.26
C LEU A 166 -10.40 5.51 10.34
N THR A 167 -11.68 5.75 10.08
CA THR A 167 -12.71 4.70 10.05
C THR A 167 -13.15 4.45 8.62
N LEU A 168 -13.20 3.19 8.23
CA LEU A 168 -13.62 2.68 6.94
C LEU A 168 -14.99 2.04 7.07
N ALA A 169 -15.94 2.44 6.24
CA ALA A 169 -17.28 1.84 6.16
C ALA A 169 -17.59 1.51 4.70
N GLY A 170 -18.00 0.28 4.43
CA GLY A 170 -18.28 -0.16 3.05
C GLY A 170 -18.06 -1.64 2.86
N SER A 171 -17.46 -2.04 1.75
CA SER A 171 -17.29 -3.44 1.40
C SER A 171 -15.88 -3.75 0.89
N TYR A 172 -15.51 -5.01 1.05
CA TYR A 172 -14.28 -5.61 0.53
C TYR A 172 -14.63 -6.81 -0.35
N ASN A 173 -14.07 -6.87 -1.53
CA ASN A 173 -14.26 -8.00 -2.44
C ASN A 173 -13.07 -8.96 -2.31
N ALA A 174 -13.32 -10.15 -1.78
CA ALA A 174 -12.31 -11.20 -1.65
C ALA A 174 -12.75 -12.44 -2.41
N TYR A 175 -11.91 -12.95 -3.30
CA TYR A 175 -12.16 -14.19 -4.04
C TYR A 175 -13.53 -14.25 -4.74
N GLY A 176 -13.97 -13.13 -5.31
CA GLY A 176 -15.29 -13.02 -5.95
C GLY A 176 -16.47 -12.88 -4.98
N GLN A 177 -16.23 -12.81 -3.67
CA GLN A 177 -17.25 -12.63 -2.65
C GLN A 177 -17.21 -11.22 -2.07
N LYS A 178 -18.39 -10.61 -1.97
CA LYS A 178 -18.55 -9.29 -1.34
C LYS A 178 -18.74 -9.43 0.16
N LEU A 179 -17.81 -8.87 0.92
CA LEU A 179 -17.80 -8.83 2.38
C LEU A 179 -18.18 -7.41 2.84
N GLN A 180 -19.00 -7.29 3.87
CA GLN A 180 -19.32 -6.02 4.50
C GLN A 180 -18.31 -5.74 5.62
N LEU A 181 -17.79 -4.52 5.68
CA LEU A 181 -16.94 -4.07 6.76
C LEU A 181 -17.81 -3.84 8.01
N GLU A 182 -17.70 -4.73 9.00
CA GLU A 182 -18.32 -4.53 10.32
C GLU A 182 -17.49 -3.59 11.19
N ARG A 183 -16.19 -3.65 11.02
CA ARG A 183 -15.21 -2.78 11.66
C ARG A 183 -14.08 -2.52 10.66
N GLY A 184 -13.74 -1.26 10.51
CA GLY A 184 -12.63 -0.84 9.67
C GLY A 184 -11.96 0.34 10.35
N GLN A 185 -10.80 0.13 10.97
CA GLN A 185 -10.03 1.19 11.62
C GLN A 185 -8.58 1.12 11.20
N LEU A 186 -8.05 2.29 10.85
CA LEU A 186 -6.63 2.53 10.67
C LEU A 186 -6.15 3.39 11.83
N LEU A 187 -5.27 2.84 12.65
CA LEU A 187 -4.79 3.43 13.91
C LEU A 187 -3.40 4.02 13.68
N PHE A 188 -3.30 5.33 13.66
CA PHE A 188 -2.04 6.03 13.50
C PHE A 188 -1.46 6.41 14.87
N ASN A 189 -0.26 5.93 15.16
CA ASN A 189 0.51 6.28 16.36
C ASN A 189 2.01 6.09 16.06
N GLY A 190 2.51 6.81 15.08
CA GLY A 190 3.91 6.70 14.63
C GLY A 190 4.06 6.98 13.14
N PRO A 191 4.89 6.23 12.40
CA PRO A 191 5.14 6.49 10.99
C PRO A 191 3.84 6.51 10.16
N LEU A 192 3.67 7.55 9.34
CA LEU A 192 2.48 7.74 8.49
C LEU A 192 2.26 6.56 7.52
N ASP A 193 3.33 5.94 7.07
CA ASP A 193 3.33 4.83 6.10
C ASP A 193 3.08 3.45 6.72
N ASN A 194 2.85 3.37 8.05
CA ASN A 194 2.66 2.09 8.74
C ASN A 194 1.61 2.15 9.87
N PRO A 195 0.34 2.47 9.56
CA PRO A 195 -0.72 2.45 10.56
C PRO A 195 -0.99 1.04 11.08
N GLY A 196 -1.50 0.96 12.30
CA GLY A 196 -2.13 -0.24 12.84
C GLY A 196 -3.44 -0.52 12.13
N LEU A 197 -3.77 -1.80 12.00
CA LEU A 197 -4.97 -2.29 11.33
C LEU A 197 -5.90 -2.97 12.34
N ASP A 198 -7.17 -2.61 12.33
CA ASP A 198 -8.25 -3.33 12.99
C ASP A 198 -9.46 -3.36 12.04
N VAL A 199 -9.46 -4.37 11.16
CA VAL A 199 -10.48 -4.51 10.12
C VAL A 199 -11.14 -5.86 10.24
N ARG A 200 -12.47 -5.87 10.22
CA ARG A 200 -13.31 -7.08 10.21
C ARG A 200 -14.32 -6.96 9.09
N ALA A 201 -14.24 -7.88 8.15
CA ALA A 201 -15.14 -7.95 7.01
C ALA A 201 -15.84 -9.30 6.98
N THR A 202 -17.16 -9.30 6.89
CA THR A 202 -18.00 -10.52 6.98
C THR A 202 -19.02 -10.60 5.87
N ARG A 203 -19.47 -11.81 5.61
CA ARG A 203 -20.68 -12.09 4.82
C ARG A 203 -21.57 -13.09 5.55
N THR A 204 -22.86 -13.00 5.30
CA THR A 204 -23.84 -13.99 5.77
C THR A 204 -24.10 -15.01 4.67
N VAL A 205 -24.04 -16.28 5.01
CA VAL A 205 -24.37 -17.39 4.13
C VAL A 205 -25.67 -18.02 4.65
N GLU A 206 -26.70 -18.00 3.82
CA GLU A 206 -27.95 -18.67 4.13
C GLU A 206 -27.78 -20.18 3.98
N THR A 207 -28.13 -20.94 4.99
CA THR A 207 -28.14 -22.40 4.93
C THR A 207 -29.50 -22.87 4.42
N THR A 208 -29.50 -23.79 3.46
CA THR A 208 -30.69 -24.38 2.84
C THR A 208 -31.50 -25.26 3.79
N VAL A 209 -31.02 -25.48 5.00
CA VAL A 209 -31.73 -26.25 6.03
C VAL A 209 -32.64 -25.32 6.83
N ASN A 210 -33.91 -25.44 6.66
CA ASN A 210 -35.00 -24.58 7.20
C ASN A 210 -35.00 -24.33 8.73
N THR A 211 -34.00 -24.77 9.47
CA THR A 211 -33.95 -24.67 10.95
C THR A 211 -32.59 -24.17 11.47
N ALA A 212 -31.61 -23.89 10.60
CA ALA A 212 -30.30 -23.47 11.04
C ALA A 212 -30.18 -21.94 11.00
N GLU A 213 -29.56 -21.36 12.03
CA GLU A 213 -29.20 -19.95 12.05
C GLU A 213 -28.24 -19.62 10.86
N PRO A 214 -28.35 -18.43 10.27
CA PRO A 214 -27.46 -18.03 9.18
C PRO A 214 -26.01 -18.03 9.64
N ILE A 215 -25.16 -18.61 8.83
CA ILE A 215 -23.73 -18.68 9.11
C ILE A 215 -23.07 -17.36 8.66
N LYS A 216 -22.46 -16.66 9.61
CA LYS A 216 -21.67 -15.49 9.31
C LYS A 216 -20.19 -15.88 9.26
N VAL A 217 -19.53 -15.62 8.12
CA VAL A 217 -18.10 -15.90 7.91
C VAL A 217 -17.38 -14.67 7.41
N GLY A 218 -16.09 -14.57 7.66
CA GLY A 218 -15.34 -13.42 7.23
C GLY A 218 -13.86 -13.50 7.53
N VAL A 219 -13.21 -12.36 7.35
CA VAL A 219 -11.79 -12.17 7.64
C VAL A 219 -11.59 -11.05 8.64
N GLU A 220 -10.66 -11.25 9.53
CA GLU A 220 -10.15 -10.25 10.46
C GLU A 220 -8.71 -9.95 10.13
N LEU A 221 -8.40 -8.66 9.97
CA LEU A 221 -7.07 -8.15 9.63
C LEU A 221 -6.59 -7.27 10.77
N THR A 222 -5.49 -7.64 11.39
CA THR A 222 -4.85 -6.95 12.51
C THR A 222 -3.37 -6.72 12.25
N GLY A 223 -2.65 -6.14 13.21
CA GLY A 223 -1.22 -5.84 13.06
C GLY A 223 -0.99 -4.47 12.46
N THR A 224 -0.01 -4.33 11.59
CA THR A 224 0.30 -3.06 10.90
C THR A 224 0.25 -3.22 9.39
N LEU A 225 0.18 -2.11 8.66
CA LEU A 225 0.12 -2.13 7.18
C LEU A 225 1.32 -2.87 6.56
N LYS A 226 2.51 -2.76 7.17
CA LYS A 226 3.72 -3.45 6.70
C LYS A 226 3.85 -4.90 7.20
N ALA A 227 3.09 -5.27 8.22
CA ALA A 227 3.06 -6.62 8.79
C ALA A 227 1.61 -7.00 9.19
N PRO A 228 0.71 -7.15 8.21
CA PRO A 228 -0.68 -7.51 8.47
C PRO A 228 -0.78 -8.97 8.92
N LYS A 229 -1.72 -9.23 9.83
CA LYS A 229 -2.09 -10.58 10.29
C LYS A 229 -3.54 -10.83 9.92
N THR A 230 -3.78 -11.84 9.09
CA THR A 230 -5.12 -12.22 8.64
C THR A 230 -5.58 -13.46 9.38
N ARG A 231 -6.84 -13.51 9.77
CA ARG A 231 -7.51 -14.67 10.37
C ARG A 231 -8.90 -14.83 9.77
N VAL A 232 -9.28 -16.06 9.46
CA VAL A 232 -10.67 -16.39 9.11
C VAL A 232 -11.50 -16.49 10.39
N ILE A 233 -12.70 -15.95 10.36
CA ILE A 233 -13.63 -15.93 11.49
C ILE A 233 -14.99 -16.46 11.07
N SER A 234 -15.72 -17.06 12.03
CA SER A 234 -17.07 -17.57 11.80
C SER A 234 -17.96 -17.41 13.02
N THR A 235 -19.26 -17.30 12.78
CA THR A 235 -20.32 -17.37 13.78
C THR A 235 -21.45 -18.21 13.21
N PRO A 236 -21.80 -19.36 13.81
CA PRO A 236 -21.14 -19.97 14.97
C PRO A 236 -19.68 -20.35 14.72
N ALA A 237 -18.89 -20.52 15.80
CA ALA A 237 -17.50 -20.89 15.69
C ALA A 237 -17.33 -22.27 15.06
N MET A 238 -16.47 -22.39 14.06
CA MET A 238 -16.15 -23.62 13.36
C MET A 238 -14.66 -23.71 13.04
N GLY A 239 -14.20 -24.85 12.55
CA GLY A 239 -12.81 -24.99 12.08
C GLY A 239 -12.47 -24.01 10.96
N GLU A 240 -11.22 -23.57 10.91
CA GLU A 240 -10.77 -22.55 9.94
C GLU A 240 -10.99 -23.00 8.48
N ALA A 241 -10.77 -24.29 8.18
CA ALA A 241 -11.02 -24.87 6.87
C ALA A 241 -12.50 -24.83 6.47
N ASP A 242 -13.41 -25.12 7.40
CA ASP A 242 -14.85 -25.03 7.15
C ASP A 242 -15.28 -23.57 6.99
N ALA A 243 -14.81 -22.68 7.86
CA ALA A 243 -15.08 -21.25 7.74
C ALA A 243 -14.61 -20.67 6.40
N LEU A 244 -13.44 -21.09 5.92
CA LEU A 244 -12.93 -20.71 4.61
C LEU A 244 -13.79 -21.29 3.47
N SER A 245 -14.25 -22.53 3.60
CA SER A 245 -15.17 -23.15 2.64
C SER A 245 -16.49 -22.38 2.54
N TYR A 246 -17.09 -22.04 3.67
CA TYR A 246 -18.29 -21.20 3.68
C TYR A 246 -18.02 -19.79 3.12
N LEU A 247 -16.86 -19.23 3.40
CA LEU A 247 -16.48 -17.92 2.89
C LEU A 247 -16.39 -17.88 1.36
N LEU A 248 -15.80 -18.91 0.75
CA LEU A 248 -15.56 -18.97 -0.69
C LEU A 248 -16.68 -19.64 -1.47
N LEU A 249 -17.14 -20.79 -0.99
CA LEU A 249 -18.08 -21.67 -1.71
C LEU A 249 -19.53 -21.53 -1.21
N GLY A 250 -19.74 -20.94 -0.03
CA GLY A 250 -21.07 -20.85 0.59
C GLY A 250 -21.61 -22.17 1.13
N ARG A 251 -20.76 -23.20 1.31
CA ARG A 251 -21.15 -24.56 1.76
C ARG A 251 -20.01 -25.24 2.54
N PRO A 252 -20.31 -26.30 3.32
CA PRO A 252 -19.29 -27.01 4.10
C PRO A 252 -18.26 -27.72 3.21
N LEU A 253 -17.06 -27.89 3.76
CA LEU A 253 -15.93 -28.51 3.07
C LEU A 253 -16.23 -29.97 2.64
N THR A 254 -17.02 -30.68 3.42
CA THR A 254 -17.41 -32.08 3.13
C THR A 254 -18.14 -32.27 1.80
N ASN A 255 -18.70 -31.20 1.25
CA ASN A 255 -19.41 -31.18 -0.03
C ASN A 255 -18.59 -30.56 -1.18
N ALA A 256 -17.30 -30.27 -0.95
CA ALA A 256 -16.44 -29.70 -1.98
C ALA A 256 -15.93 -30.80 -2.92
N ALA A 257 -16.00 -30.56 -4.24
CA ALA A 257 -15.41 -31.44 -5.24
C ALA A 257 -13.88 -31.24 -5.34
N GLY A 258 -13.15 -32.15 -5.91
CA GLY A 258 -11.68 -32.13 -5.94
C GLY A 258 -11.05 -30.83 -6.45
N SER A 259 -11.60 -30.22 -7.51
CA SER A 259 -11.13 -28.92 -8.01
C SER A 259 -11.38 -27.74 -7.06
N GLU A 260 -12.45 -27.80 -6.27
CA GLU A 260 -12.79 -26.78 -5.29
C GLU A 260 -11.91 -26.90 -4.03
N THR A 261 -11.51 -28.12 -3.67
CA THR A 261 -10.56 -28.35 -2.58
C THR A 261 -9.21 -27.72 -2.91
N ALA A 262 -8.74 -27.82 -4.16
CA ALA A 262 -7.53 -27.15 -4.61
C ALA A 262 -7.64 -25.62 -4.54
N THR A 263 -8.81 -25.06 -4.90
CA THR A 263 -9.07 -23.60 -4.78
C THR A 263 -9.02 -23.14 -3.31
N LEU A 264 -9.63 -23.92 -2.40
CA LEU A 264 -9.60 -23.63 -0.96
C LEU A 264 -8.18 -23.69 -0.40
N GLN A 265 -7.39 -24.68 -0.80
CA GLN A 265 -6.01 -24.81 -0.39
C GLN A 265 -5.16 -23.64 -0.91
N THR A 266 -5.33 -23.26 -2.18
CA THR A 266 -4.64 -22.11 -2.77
C THR A 266 -5.01 -20.81 -2.07
N ALA A 267 -6.28 -20.63 -1.72
CA ALA A 267 -6.73 -19.44 -0.98
C ALA A 267 -6.16 -19.41 0.45
N ALA A 268 -6.15 -20.53 1.15
CA ALA A 268 -5.56 -20.64 2.49
C ALA A 268 -4.06 -20.32 2.46
N LEU A 269 -3.35 -20.84 1.47
CA LEU A 269 -1.96 -20.53 1.21
C LEU A 269 -1.75 -19.04 0.94
N SER A 270 -2.50 -18.44 0.03
CA SER A 270 -2.34 -17.02 -0.32
C SER A 270 -2.60 -16.10 0.87
N MET A 271 -3.54 -16.45 1.76
CA MET A 271 -3.80 -15.70 3.00
C MET A 271 -2.65 -15.80 4.01
N GLY A 272 -2.01 -16.97 4.13
CA GLY A 272 -0.86 -17.18 5.02
C GLY A 272 0.47 -16.67 4.45
N LEU A 273 0.63 -16.78 3.15
CA LEU A 273 1.90 -16.57 2.46
C LEU A 273 2.16 -15.13 2.00
N GLN A 274 1.14 -14.33 1.77
CA GLN A 274 1.34 -12.89 1.50
C GLN A 274 2.11 -12.20 2.64
N GLN A 275 2.07 -12.74 3.84
CA GLN A 275 2.86 -12.25 4.98
C GLN A 275 4.32 -12.76 4.98
N ALA A 276 4.58 -13.89 4.33
CA ALA A 276 5.90 -14.54 4.33
C ALA A 276 6.79 -14.13 3.14
N LEU A 277 6.20 -13.73 2.01
CA LEU A 277 6.94 -13.47 0.77
C LEU A 277 8.09 -12.45 0.89
N PRO A 278 7.94 -11.26 1.53
CA PRO A 278 9.05 -10.33 1.67
C PRO A 278 10.16 -10.85 2.58
N GLY A 279 9.81 -11.67 3.57
CA GLY A 279 10.77 -12.34 4.46
C GLY A 279 11.51 -13.48 3.77
N MET A 280 10.82 -14.28 2.96
CA MET A 280 11.37 -15.43 2.25
C MET A 280 12.43 -15.02 1.21
N GLN A 281 12.20 -13.96 0.44
CA GLN A 281 13.19 -13.45 -0.51
C GLN A 281 14.48 -13.00 0.19
N ARG A 282 14.39 -12.30 1.32
CA ARG A 282 15.57 -11.93 2.11
C ARG A 282 16.31 -13.13 2.65
N ILE A 283 15.59 -14.15 3.16
CA ILE A 283 16.18 -15.41 3.62
C ILE A 283 16.84 -16.15 2.46
N GLY A 284 16.20 -16.21 1.29
CA GLY A 284 16.77 -16.81 0.09
C GLY A 284 18.12 -16.21 -0.28
N HIS A 285 18.20 -14.89 -0.38
CA HIS A 285 19.46 -14.19 -0.65
C HIS A 285 20.52 -14.41 0.43
N THR A 286 20.14 -14.41 1.72
CA THR A 286 21.07 -14.67 2.83
C THR A 286 21.64 -16.09 2.79
N LEU A 287 20.85 -17.07 2.32
CA LEU A 287 21.26 -18.46 2.14
C LEU A 287 21.97 -18.71 0.81
N GLY A 288 22.15 -17.68 -0.03
CA GLY A 288 22.78 -17.77 -1.34
C GLY A 288 21.98 -18.59 -2.34
N LEU A 289 20.65 -18.58 -2.23
CA LEU A 289 19.72 -19.16 -3.20
C LEU A 289 19.37 -18.10 -4.25
N ASP A 290 19.29 -18.51 -5.51
CA ASP A 290 18.90 -17.63 -6.61
C ASP A 290 17.37 -17.57 -6.77
N GLU A 291 16.68 -18.62 -6.32
CA GLU A 291 15.22 -18.71 -6.32
C GLU A 291 14.74 -19.25 -4.95
N LEU A 292 13.82 -18.53 -4.33
CA LEU A 292 13.01 -19.03 -3.23
C LEU A 292 11.58 -18.58 -3.47
N SER A 293 10.73 -19.49 -3.87
CA SER A 293 9.35 -19.21 -4.24
C SER A 293 8.40 -20.27 -3.71
N LEU A 294 7.15 -19.90 -3.62
CA LEU A 294 6.07 -20.83 -3.34
C LEU A 294 5.17 -20.89 -4.58
N GLN A 295 4.97 -22.06 -5.09
CA GLN A 295 4.20 -22.25 -6.30
C GLN A 295 3.17 -23.37 -6.12
N THR A 296 2.11 -23.29 -6.88
CA THR A 296 1.15 -24.37 -7.04
C THR A 296 1.70 -25.30 -8.13
N THR A 297 1.86 -26.57 -7.82
CA THR A 297 2.23 -27.62 -8.77
C THR A 297 1.02 -28.50 -9.05
N ASP A 298 1.06 -29.28 -10.13
CA ASP A 298 -0.03 -30.19 -10.50
C ASP A 298 -0.32 -31.26 -9.42
N THR A 299 0.68 -31.56 -8.58
CA THR A 299 0.61 -32.57 -7.52
C THR A 299 0.45 -32.00 -6.13
N ASP A 300 0.75 -30.70 -5.93
CA ASP A 300 0.61 -30.01 -4.64
C ASP A 300 0.22 -28.54 -4.85
N PRO A 301 -0.91 -28.09 -4.28
CA PRO A 301 -1.35 -26.69 -4.39
C PRO A 301 -0.45 -25.71 -3.64
N GLY A 302 0.56 -26.18 -2.93
CA GLY A 302 1.54 -25.36 -2.24
C GLY A 302 2.88 -26.07 -2.11
N ALA A 303 3.80 -25.80 -3.03
CA ALA A 303 5.15 -26.30 -2.96
C ALA A 303 6.15 -25.17 -2.71
N LEU A 304 6.97 -25.32 -1.69
CA LEU A 304 8.13 -24.45 -1.46
C LEU A 304 9.24 -24.87 -2.43
N MET A 305 9.70 -23.92 -3.23
CA MET A 305 10.77 -24.13 -4.19
C MET A 305 11.99 -23.32 -3.81
N ALA A 306 13.14 -23.99 -3.74
CA ALA A 306 14.44 -23.40 -3.51
C ALA A 306 15.37 -23.76 -4.67
N GLY A 307 15.85 -22.78 -5.42
CA GLY A 307 16.67 -22.99 -6.61
C GLY A 307 18.00 -22.26 -6.55
N LYS A 308 19.03 -22.86 -7.15
CA LYS A 308 20.36 -22.28 -7.24
C LYS A 308 21.06 -22.65 -8.53
N TYR A 309 21.73 -21.69 -9.16
CA TYR A 309 22.70 -21.94 -10.22
C TYR A 309 24.05 -22.31 -9.59
N ILE A 310 24.43 -23.58 -9.75
CA ILE A 310 25.76 -24.07 -9.32
C ILE A 310 26.83 -23.60 -10.31
N SER A 311 26.44 -23.46 -11.57
CA SER A 311 27.26 -22.87 -12.64
C SER A 311 26.33 -22.27 -13.71
N PRO A 312 26.82 -21.47 -14.67
CA PRO A 312 25.99 -20.93 -15.76
C PRO A 312 25.24 -21.98 -16.58
N LYS A 313 25.64 -23.26 -16.47
CA LYS A 313 25.05 -24.40 -17.21
C LYS A 313 24.25 -25.34 -16.32
N ILE A 314 24.38 -25.26 -14.99
CA ILE A 314 23.78 -26.21 -14.05
C ILE A 314 22.90 -25.45 -13.09
N TYR A 315 21.59 -25.74 -13.12
CA TYR A 315 20.60 -25.25 -12.19
C TYR A 315 20.00 -26.40 -11.40
N ILE A 316 19.92 -26.27 -10.09
CA ILE A 316 19.30 -27.24 -9.18
C ILE A 316 18.14 -26.56 -8.49
N ARG A 317 16.98 -27.21 -8.47
CA ARG A 317 15.81 -26.78 -7.71
C ARG A 317 15.33 -27.93 -6.83
N TYR A 318 15.16 -27.63 -5.57
CA TYR A 318 14.48 -28.50 -4.62
C TYR A 318 13.07 -27.97 -4.41
N SER A 319 12.07 -28.83 -4.51
CA SER A 319 10.67 -28.52 -4.19
C SER A 319 10.22 -29.38 -3.01
N TYR A 320 9.42 -28.78 -2.13
CA TYR A 320 8.84 -29.49 -1.00
C TYR A 320 7.35 -29.14 -0.90
N GLY A 321 6.50 -30.12 -1.14
CA GLY A 321 5.06 -29.99 -1.01
C GLY A 321 4.65 -29.84 0.44
N LEU A 322 3.97 -28.74 0.76
CA LEU A 322 3.56 -28.44 2.15
C LEU A 322 2.39 -29.30 2.61
N PHE A 323 1.59 -29.81 1.69
CA PHE A 323 0.41 -30.60 2.00
C PHE A 323 0.65 -32.09 1.86
N ASN A 324 1.28 -32.52 0.77
CA ASN A 324 1.60 -33.94 0.54
C ASN A 324 2.89 -34.37 1.24
N ARG A 325 3.72 -33.41 1.70
CA ARG A 325 5.02 -33.63 2.36
C ARG A 325 6.03 -34.43 1.48
N ILE A 326 5.88 -34.35 0.18
CA ILE A 326 6.77 -35.01 -0.77
C ILE A 326 7.82 -33.99 -1.23
N GLY A 327 9.09 -34.39 -1.18
CA GLY A 327 10.21 -33.64 -1.72
C GLY A 327 10.47 -33.99 -3.17
N GLY A 328 10.77 -33.00 -4.01
CA GLY A 328 11.19 -33.21 -5.40
C GLY A 328 12.50 -32.49 -5.68
N LEU A 329 13.35 -33.10 -6.51
CA LEU A 329 14.58 -32.50 -6.98
C LEU A 329 14.51 -32.36 -8.50
N LEU A 330 14.78 -31.15 -9.00
CA LEU A 330 14.93 -30.88 -10.43
C LEU A 330 16.38 -30.46 -10.69
N LEU A 331 17.01 -31.13 -11.62
CA LEU A 331 18.32 -30.77 -12.14
C LEU A 331 18.16 -30.38 -13.61
N ARG A 332 18.56 -29.19 -13.96
CA ARG A 332 18.62 -28.69 -15.33
C ARG A 332 20.06 -28.50 -15.75
N PHE A 333 20.44 -29.16 -16.84
CA PHE A 333 21.75 -29.01 -17.45
C PHE A 333 21.62 -28.40 -18.84
N LYS A 334 22.20 -27.22 -19.05
CA LYS A 334 22.23 -26.53 -20.33
C LYS A 334 23.37 -27.09 -21.19
N VAL A 335 23.03 -27.91 -22.19
CA VAL A 335 24.02 -28.51 -23.11
C VAL A 335 24.50 -27.46 -24.12
N SER A 336 23.56 -26.65 -24.67
CA SER A 336 23.83 -25.54 -25.58
C SER A 336 22.80 -24.42 -25.35
N ASP A 337 22.92 -23.30 -26.07
CA ASP A 337 21.95 -22.21 -25.94
C ASP A 337 20.53 -22.59 -26.33
N LYS A 338 20.39 -23.65 -27.13
CA LYS A 338 19.09 -24.16 -27.61
C LYS A 338 18.64 -25.46 -26.95
N VAL A 339 19.55 -26.19 -26.26
CA VAL A 339 19.24 -27.52 -25.73
C VAL A 339 19.55 -27.57 -24.24
N SER A 340 18.57 -27.98 -23.45
CA SER A 340 18.73 -28.34 -22.04
C SER A 340 18.13 -29.70 -21.72
N ILE A 341 18.72 -30.37 -20.75
CA ILE A 341 18.24 -31.61 -20.19
C ILE A 341 17.71 -31.33 -18.80
N GLU A 342 16.48 -31.71 -18.52
CA GLU A 342 15.90 -31.68 -17.20
C GLU A 342 15.67 -33.09 -16.67
N THR A 343 16.10 -33.31 -15.44
CA THR A 343 15.80 -34.54 -14.70
C THR A 343 15.02 -34.17 -13.46
N ARG A 344 13.89 -34.81 -13.23
CA ARG A 344 13.07 -34.68 -12.03
C ARG A 344 13.06 -35.98 -11.26
N SER A 345 13.22 -35.88 -9.95
CA SER A 345 13.09 -36.99 -9.02
C SER A 345 12.21 -36.58 -7.86
N GLY A 346 11.26 -37.40 -7.44
CA GLY A 346 10.28 -37.13 -6.38
C GLY A 346 9.06 -38.03 -6.57
N ASP A 347 7.88 -37.44 -6.62
CA ASP A 347 6.61 -38.14 -6.83
C ASP A 347 6.49 -38.75 -8.22
N GLN A 348 7.13 -38.12 -9.20
CA GLN A 348 7.29 -38.68 -10.56
C GLN A 348 8.75 -38.51 -11.01
N GLU A 349 9.33 -39.55 -11.51
CA GLU A 349 10.65 -39.52 -12.11
C GLU A 349 10.51 -39.26 -13.61
N SER A 350 11.16 -38.19 -14.11
CA SER A 350 11.19 -37.90 -15.54
C SER A 350 12.54 -37.36 -15.97
N MET A 351 12.87 -37.60 -17.26
CA MET A 351 14.01 -37.00 -17.93
C MET A 351 13.51 -36.41 -19.24
N ASP A 352 13.61 -35.10 -19.36
CA ASP A 352 13.09 -34.34 -20.50
C ASP A 352 14.25 -33.65 -21.22
N VAL A 353 14.24 -33.68 -22.56
CA VAL A 353 15.14 -32.86 -23.39
C VAL A 353 14.33 -31.68 -23.94
N ILE A 354 14.70 -30.50 -23.52
CA ILE A 354 14.00 -29.27 -23.92
C ILE A 354 14.80 -28.56 -25.02
N TYR A 355 14.18 -28.37 -26.17
CA TYR A 355 14.73 -27.62 -27.27
C TYR A 355 13.99 -26.31 -27.46
N ASN A 356 14.70 -25.17 -27.25
CA ASN A 356 14.14 -23.83 -27.43
C ASN A 356 14.41 -23.31 -28.84
N VAL A 357 13.35 -22.97 -29.57
CA VAL A 357 13.41 -22.29 -30.86
C VAL A 357 12.96 -20.86 -30.66
N GLU A 358 13.89 -19.91 -30.67
CA GLU A 358 13.56 -18.50 -30.86
C GLU A 358 13.29 -18.24 -32.33
N LYS A 359 12.11 -17.77 -32.65
CA LYS A 359 11.73 -17.30 -33.98
C LYS A 359 11.93 -15.78 -33.98
N ASP A 360 12.97 -15.34 -34.70
CA ASP A 360 13.21 -13.91 -34.99
C ASP A 360 12.03 -13.26 -35.73
#